data_1c0b31c18f291051528589ddc7294815
#
_entry.id   1c0b31c18f291051528589ddc7294815
#
_cell.length_a   1.000
_cell.length_b   1.000
_cell.length_c   1.000
_cell.angle_alpha   90.00
_cell.angle_beta   90.00
_cell.angle_gamma   90.00
#
_symmetry.space_group_name_H-M   'P 1'
#
loop_
_entity.id
_entity.type
_entity.pdbx_description
1 polymer ?
#
loop_
_entity_poly.entity_id
_entity_poly.type
_entity_poly.pdbx_seq_one_letter_code
_entity_poly.pdbx_strand_id
1 'polypeptide(L)'
;MSADGQTSDTEIVYFDGATTGWDNGYDSTNWSSGSFQIFTSHVDTSTSQNLAIQSLPLGNFNDMVVPVGVNASAGQMITISVDTTNWPEGVKIYLEDVDNGSYTLLDGQNAEFTTLLDSNESGIGRFYIHTTSNSLGDDDLTLTDVSIYASSRDNLRILGINSGEANVQMFDLMGKQVLNTSFNGQSVNDVKLPNLNTGIYLVNLASDEGTVNKKIIIQ
;
A
#
# COMPACT_ATOMS: atom_id res chain seq x y z
N MET A 1 9.64 13.51 6.65
CA MET A 1 10.61 13.26 5.58
C MET A 1 11.88 14.07 5.79
N SER A 2 13.03 13.48 5.56
CA SER A 2 14.34 14.16 5.67
C SER A 2 15.27 13.80 4.52
N ALA A 3 16.17 14.74 4.16
CA ALA A 3 17.30 14.55 3.25
C ALA A 3 18.30 15.70 3.42
N ASP A 4 19.60 15.43 3.40
CA ASP A 4 20.68 16.45 3.38
C ASP A 4 20.54 17.53 4.47
N GLY A 5 20.05 17.18 5.65
CA GLY A 5 19.80 18.11 6.77
C GLY A 5 18.55 18.97 6.64
N GLN A 6 17.73 18.77 5.60
CA GLN A 6 16.39 19.34 5.46
C GLN A 6 15.35 18.39 6.05
N THR A 7 14.26 18.95 6.58
CA THR A 7 13.11 18.19 7.07
C THR A 7 11.81 18.83 6.61
N SER A 8 10.81 18.00 6.38
CA SER A 8 9.44 18.41 6.11
C SER A 8 8.49 17.38 6.70
N ASP A 9 7.34 17.81 7.18
CA ASP A 9 6.33 16.97 7.81
C ASP A 9 4.93 17.30 7.31
N THR A 10 4.04 16.35 7.50
CA THR A 10 2.59 16.46 7.30
C THR A 10 1.91 15.64 8.38
N GLU A 11 0.68 15.98 8.73
CA GLU A 11 -0.06 15.33 9.80
C GLU A 11 -1.35 14.71 9.27
N ILE A 12 -1.65 13.48 9.72
CA ILE A 12 -2.91 12.79 9.47
C ILE A 12 -3.59 12.55 10.82
N VAL A 13 -4.81 13.05 10.99
CA VAL A 13 -5.58 12.95 12.22
C VAL A 13 -6.85 12.14 12.00
N TYR A 14 -7.08 11.12 12.81
CA TYR A 14 -8.30 10.29 12.74
C TYR A 14 -9.25 10.66 13.87
N PHE A 15 -10.51 10.99 13.55
CA PHE A 15 -11.55 11.24 14.55
C PHE A 15 -12.96 10.93 14.02
N ASP A 16 -13.92 10.80 14.95
CA ASP A 16 -15.32 10.58 14.60
C ASP A 16 -15.94 11.81 13.94
N GLY A 17 -16.56 11.61 12.78
CA GLY A 17 -17.21 12.67 12.02
C GLY A 17 -16.33 13.32 10.97
N ALA A 18 -15.04 12.96 10.88
CA ALA A 18 -14.22 13.30 9.73
C ALA A 18 -14.71 12.59 8.46
N THR A 19 -14.35 13.13 7.31
CA THR A 19 -14.67 12.57 5.98
C THR A 19 -13.38 12.20 5.21
N THR A 20 -13.52 11.71 4.01
CA THR A 20 -12.38 11.47 3.09
C THR A 20 -12.10 12.65 2.17
N GLY A 21 -12.94 13.68 2.25
CA GLY A 21 -12.83 14.95 1.53
C GLY A 21 -12.34 16.09 2.42
N TRP A 22 -12.77 17.30 2.15
CA TRP A 22 -12.38 18.48 2.93
C TRP A 22 -13.25 18.68 4.18
N ASP A 23 -12.63 18.69 5.35
CA ASP A 23 -13.26 18.93 6.64
C ASP A 23 -12.93 20.33 7.17
N ASN A 24 -13.92 21.23 7.11
CA ASN A 24 -13.75 22.63 7.52
C ASN A 24 -13.34 22.75 8.99
N GLY A 25 -12.24 23.45 9.24
CA GLY A 25 -11.72 23.73 10.58
C GLY A 25 -10.82 22.62 11.14
N TYR A 26 -10.63 21.53 10.41
CA TYR A 26 -9.77 20.41 10.77
C TYR A 26 -8.66 20.21 9.74
N ASP A 27 -8.98 20.30 8.44
CA ASP A 27 -7.98 20.22 7.39
C ASP A 27 -7.25 21.54 7.20
N SER A 28 -5.99 21.47 6.82
CA SER A 28 -5.17 22.62 6.50
C SER A 28 -4.43 22.43 5.18
N THR A 29 -4.59 23.38 4.28
CA THR A 29 -3.86 23.42 3.02
C THR A 29 -2.36 23.59 3.27
N ASN A 30 -1.53 22.86 2.53
CA ASN A 30 -0.09 23.13 2.48
C ASN A 30 0.19 24.35 1.63
N TRP A 31 0.49 25.47 2.28
CA TRP A 31 0.84 26.75 1.64
C TRP A 31 2.33 26.88 1.32
N SER A 32 3.13 25.89 1.68
CA SER A 32 4.56 25.93 1.41
C SER A 32 4.83 25.84 -0.10
N SER A 33 5.80 26.61 -0.57
CA SER A 33 6.29 26.61 -1.96
C SER A 33 7.72 26.07 -2.07
N GLY A 34 8.22 25.41 -1.03
CA GLY A 34 9.58 24.87 -0.98
C GLY A 34 9.80 23.74 -1.99
N SER A 35 11.03 23.56 -2.41
CA SER A 35 11.43 22.47 -3.30
C SER A 35 11.64 21.13 -2.58
N PHE A 36 11.61 21.13 -1.24
CA PHE A 36 11.72 19.93 -0.41
C PHE A 36 10.53 19.86 0.54
N GLN A 37 9.55 18.99 0.24
CA GLN A 37 8.29 18.93 0.98
C GLN A 37 7.71 17.52 0.97
N ILE A 38 7.00 17.17 2.06
CA ILE A 38 6.03 16.10 2.11
C ILE A 38 4.67 16.68 2.50
N PHE A 39 3.60 16.18 1.91
CA PHE A 39 2.22 16.58 2.15
C PHE A 39 1.29 15.42 1.81
N THR A 40 0.03 15.50 2.21
CA THR A 40 -0.99 14.54 1.79
C THR A 40 -1.97 15.16 0.80
N SER A 41 -2.82 14.36 0.21
CA SER A 41 -3.96 14.80 -0.60
C SER A 41 -5.21 14.05 -0.20
N HIS A 42 -6.39 14.59 -0.52
CA HIS A 42 -7.64 13.96 -0.19
C HIS A 42 -7.71 12.51 -0.72
N VAL A 43 -8.28 11.63 0.10
CA VAL A 43 -8.60 10.26 -0.29
C VAL A 43 -9.74 10.25 -1.32
N ASP A 44 -10.72 11.14 -1.15
CA ASP A 44 -11.71 11.43 -2.18
C ASP A 44 -11.06 12.23 -3.32
N THR A 45 -10.98 11.64 -4.49
CA THR A 45 -10.33 12.21 -5.68
C THR A 45 -11.10 13.36 -6.32
N SER A 46 -12.26 13.76 -5.76
CA SER A 46 -13.09 14.86 -6.29
C SER A 46 -12.43 16.24 -6.19
N THR A 47 -11.48 16.39 -5.25
CA THR A 47 -10.70 17.63 -5.06
C THR A 47 -9.24 17.28 -4.82
N SER A 48 -8.35 17.80 -5.66
CA SER A 48 -6.90 17.65 -5.48
C SER A 48 -6.36 18.88 -4.76
N GLN A 49 -6.10 18.77 -3.46
CA GLN A 49 -5.42 19.82 -2.69
C GLN A 49 -4.25 19.21 -1.92
N ASN A 50 -3.14 19.91 -1.87
CA ASN A 50 -2.02 19.56 -1.02
C ASN A 50 -2.33 19.96 0.42
N LEU A 51 -2.28 19.02 1.34
CA LEU A 51 -2.64 19.20 2.74
C LEU A 51 -1.41 19.12 3.63
N ALA A 52 -1.29 20.07 4.56
CA ALA A 52 -0.34 20.01 5.67
C ALA A 52 -0.91 19.22 6.85
N ILE A 53 -2.24 19.31 7.04
CA ILE A 53 -3.00 18.52 8.02
C ILE A 53 -4.21 17.94 7.29
N GLN A 54 -4.39 16.65 7.40
CA GLN A 54 -5.53 15.91 6.85
C GLN A 54 -6.30 15.19 7.94
N SER A 55 -7.60 15.39 7.95
CA SER A 55 -8.55 14.66 8.81
C SER A 55 -9.11 13.44 8.09
N LEU A 56 -9.26 12.34 8.80
CA LEU A 56 -9.80 11.10 8.24
C LEU A 56 -10.75 10.43 9.24
N PRO A 57 -11.77 9.67 8.75
CA PRO A 57 -12.74 9.03 9.62
C PRO A 57 -12.11 7.93 10.47
N LEU A 58 -12.41 7.96 11.77
CA LEU A 58 -12.01 6.93 12.71
C LEU A 58 -12.69 5.59 12.38
N GLY A 59 -11.92 4.53 12.29
CA GLY A 59 -12.41 3.15 12.09
C GLY A 59 -12.39 2.64 10.65
N ASN A 60 -12.05 3.46 9.66
CA ASN A 60 -11.93 3.03 8.27
C ASN A 60 -10.48 2.71 7.86
N PHE A 61 -9.70 2.18 8.78
CA PHE A 61 -8.27 1.95 8.55
C PHE A 61 -7.97 0.94 7.42
N ASN A 62 -8.79 -0.10 7.24
CA ASN A 62 -8.50 -1.18 6.29
C ASN A 62 -8.68 -0.77 4.82
N ASP A 63 -9.47 0.24 4.56
CA ASP A 63 -9.81 0.67 3.20
C ASP A 63 -9.20 2.03 2.86
N MET A 64 -8.34 2.56 3.76
CA MET A 64 -7.78 3.89 3.62
C MET A 64 -6.44 3.84 2.90
N VAL A 65 -6.37 4.48 1.75
CA VAL A 65 -5.14 4.70 0.99
C VAL A 65 -4.96 6.19 0.84
N VAL A 66 -4.01 6.75 1.59
CA VAL A 66 -3.77 8.20 1.63
C VAL A 66 -2.67 8.56 0.65
N PRO A 67 -2.96 9.37 -0.39
CA PRO A 67 -1.93 9.83 -1.31
C PRO A 67 -0.94 10.75 -0.58
N VAL A 68 0.36 10.44 -0.73
CA VAL A 68 1.45 11.24 -0.17
C VAL A 68 2.21 11.91 -1.31
N GLY A 69 2.23 13.24 -1.26
CA GLY A 69 2.99 14.05 -2.20
C GLY A 69 4.39 14.33 -1.68
N VAL A 70 5.35 14.25 -2.57
CA VAL A 70 6.75 14.58 -2.31
C VAL A 70 7.23 15.58 -3.36
N ASN A 71 7.84 16.68 -2.90
CA ASN A 71 8.65 17.53 -3.74
C ASN A 71 10.10 17.37 -3.27
N ALA A 72 10.97 16.90 -4.15
CA ALA A 72 12.39 16.72 -3.85
C ALA A 72 13.19 16.61 -5.17
N SER A 73 14.49 16.90 -5.11
CA SER A 73 15.34 16.90 -6.30
C SER A 73 15.91 15.51 -6.59
N ALA A 74 16.17 15.23 -7.84
CA ALA A 74 16.95 14.07 -8.27
C ALA A 74 18.30 14.02 -7.56
N GLY A 75 18.75 12.82 -7.25
CA GLY A 75 20.01 12.56 -6.54
C GLY A 75 19.94 12.70 -5.03
N GLN A 76 18.82 13.13 -4.45
CA GLN A 76 18.63 13.14 -3.00
C GLN A 76 18.27 11.75 -2.48
N MET A 77 18.89 11.36 -1.38
CA MET A 77 18.48 10.19 -0.59
C MET A 77 17.45 10.67 0.44
N ILE A 78 16.17 10.39 0.18
CA ILE A 78 15.09 10.76 1.09
C ILE A 78 14.85 9.63 2.11
N THR A 79 14.51 10.02 3.34
CA THR A 79 14.05 9.12 4.39
C THR A 79 12.65 9.57 4.84
N ILE A 80 11.69 8.65 4.82
CA ILE A 80 10.32 8.86 5.32
C ILE A 80 10.13 7.98 6.55
N SER A 81 9.65 8.59 7.64
CA SER A 81 9.30 7.93 8.89
C SER A 81 7.94 8.41 9.39
N VAL A 82 7.32 7.67 10.27
CA VAL A 82 6.03 8.01 10.88
C VAL A 82 6.19 8.00 12.40
N ASP A 83 5.75 9.08 13.04
CA ASP A 83 5.54 9.14 14.48
C ASP A 83 4.03 9.05 14.76
N THR A 84 3.64 8.20 15.71
CA THR A 84 2.24 8.01 16.06
C THR A 84 1.95 8.46 17.48
N THR A 85 0.80 9.12 17.67
CA THR A 85 0.29 9.52 19.00
C THR A 85 -1.12 8.96 19.15
N ASN A 86 -1.38 8.28 20.28
CA ASN A 86 -2.67 7.63 20.57
C ASN A 86 -3.14 6.68 19.44
N TRP A 87 -2.17 5.99 18.80
CA TRP A 87 -2.45 5.09 17.71
C TRP A 87 -3.17 3.82 18.22
N PRO A 88 -4.22 3.33 17.56
CA PRO A 88 -4.93 2.12 17.98
C PRO A 88 -4.01 0.90 17.94
N GLU A 89 -4.10 0.06 18.98
CA GLU A 89 -3.35 -1.19 19.04
C GLU A 89 -3.73 -2.11 17.86
N GLY A 90 -2.73 -2.73 17.26
CA GLY A 90 -2.91 -3.67 16.15
C GLY A 90 -3.11 -3.00 14.77
N VAL A 91 -3.18 -1.68 14.67
CA VAL A 91 -3.22 -1.00 13.38
C VAL A 91 -1.80 -0.75 12.88
N LYS A 92 -1.49 -1.26 11.69
CA LYS A 92 -0.19 -1.13 11.02
C LYS A 92 -0.23 -0.03 9.96
N ILE A 93 0.91 0.61 9.74
CA ILE A 93 1.10 1.65 8.74
C ILE A 93 2.13 1.17 7.72
N TYR A 94 1.75 1.14 6.45
CA TYR A 94 2.66 0.82 5.36
C TYR A 94 2.82 2.02 4.43
N LEU A 95 4.04 2.26 3.98
CA LEU A 95 4.32 3.14 2.85
C LEU A 95 4.45 2.30 1.58
N GLU A 96 3.66 2.60 0.57
CA GLU A 96 3.80 2.09 -0.77
C GLU A 96 4.70 3.03 -1.58
N ASP A 97 5.69 2.47 -2.26
CA ASP A 97 6.44 3.12 -3.35
C ASP A 97 6.04 2.44 -4.67
N VAL A 98 5.19 3.12 -5.44
CA VAL A 98 4.64 2.58 -6.70
C VAL A 98 5.72 2.35 -7.74
N ASP A 99 6.74 3.21 -7.81
CA ASP A 99 7.81 3.10 -8.79
C ASP A 99 8.65 1.84 -8.57
N ASN A 100 8.85 1.45 -7.31
CA ASN A 100 9.57 0.24 -6.94
C ASN A 100 8.64 -0.97 -6.71
N GLY A 101 7.32 -0.76 -6.70
CA GLY A 101 6.32 -1.80 -6.41
C GLY A 101 6.48 -2.42 -5.02
N SER A 102 6.90 -1.62 -4.03
CA SER A 102 7.26 -2.08 -2.69
C SER A 102 6.37 -1.47 -1.62
N TYR A 103 6.19 -2.25 -0.53
CA TYR A 103 5.51 -1.81 0.70
C TYR A 103 6.49 -1.90 1.86
N THR A 104 6.66 -0.81 2.59
CA THR A 104 7.52 -0.75 3.78
C THR A 104 6.66 -0.52 5.02
N LEU A 105 6.78 -1.41 6.01
CA LEU A 105 6.13 -1.24 7.30
C LEU A 105 6.80 -0.10 8.06
N LEU A 106 6.03 0.95 8.37
CA LEU A 106 6.47 2.10 9.16
C LEU A 106 5.94 2.04 10.62
N ASP A 107 5.66 0.83 11.10
CA ASP A 107 5.17 0.57 12.45
C ASP A 107 6.35 0.17 13.36
N GLY A 108 6.55 0.91 14.42
CA GLY A 108 7.57 0.63 15.41
C GLY A 108 8.64 1.72 15.56
N GLN A 109 9.41 1.60 16.64
CA GLN A 109 10.50 2.54 16.92
C GLN A 109 11.61 2.40 15.84
N ASN A 110 11.91 3.51 15.16
CA ASN A 110 12.90 3.63 14.09
C ASN A 110 12.56 2.92 12.78
N ALA A 111 11.28 2.66 12.51
CA ALA A 111 10.88 2.19 11.19
C ALA A 111 10.98 3.34 10.19
N GLU A 112 11.80 3.16 9.15
CA GLU A 112 12.11 4.17 8.16
C GLU A 112 12.11 3.54 6.76
N PHE A 113 11.59 4.29 5.80
CA PHE A 113 11.77 4.02 4.37
C PHE A 113 12.82 4.96 3.83
N THR A 114 13.81 4.44 3.09
CA THR A 114 14.85 5.25 2.46
C THR A 114 14.98 4.89 0.99
N THR A 115 15.00 5.90 0.13
CA THR A 115 15.18 5.72 -1.33
C THR A 115 16.01 6.85 -1.93
N LEU A 116 16.81 6.51 -2.94
CA LEU A 116 17.48 7.49 -3.80
C LEU A 116 16.53 7.90 -4.92
N LEU A 117 16.38 9.20 -5.14
CA LEU A 117 15.55 9.72 -6.20
C LEU A 117 16.34 9.77 -7.53
N ASP A 118 15.92 8.98 -8.50
CA ASP A 118 16.53 8.98 -9.84
C ASP A 118 16.09 10.21 -10.68
N SER A 119 14.93 10.79 -10.36
CA SER A 119 14.36 11.96 -10.99
C SER A 119 13.81 12.94 -9.95
N ASN A 120 13.50 14.16 -10.38
CA ASN A 120 12.78 15.12 -9.51
C ASN A 120 11.39 14.57 -9.22
N GLU A 121 11.04 14.53 -7.93
CA GLU A 121 9.67 14.25 -7.49
C GLU A 121 8.89 15.56 -7.37
N SER A 122 7.65 15.55 -7.83
CA SER A 122 6.77 16.71 -7.77
C SER A 122 5.31 16.29 -7.67
N GLY A 123 4.76 16.36 -6.48
CA GLY A 123 3.34 16.08 -6.25
C GLY A 123 3.07 14.66 -5.76
N ILE A 124 1.85 14.19 -6.02
CA ILE A 124 1.35 12.86 -5.66
C ILE A 124 1.53 11.88 -6.82
N GLY A 125 1.47 10.57 -6.52
CA GLY A 125 1.43 9.51 -7.55
C GLY A 125 2.44 8.39 -7.32
N ARG A 126 3.52 8.64 -6.58
CA ARG A 126 4.51 7.62 -6.25
C ARG A 126 4.27 7.01 -4.88
N PHE A 127 3.99 7.81 -3.86
CA PHE A 127 3.90 7.34 -2.49
C PHE A 127 2.47 7.33 -1.98
N TYR A 128 2.12 6.28 -1.21
CA TYR A 128 0.82 6.15 -0.56
C TYR A 128 0.99 5.56 0.83
N ILE A 129 0.24 6.08 1.80
CA ILE A 129 0.12 5.47 3.13
C ILE A 129 -1.09 4.55 3.14
N HIS A 130 -0.86 3.31 3.54
CA HIS A 130 -1.88 2.31 3.80
C HIS A 130 -1.96 2.04 5.29
N THR A 131 -3.16 2.02 5.85
CA THR A 131 -3.39 1.59 7.22
C THR A 131 -4.25 0.34 7.24
N THR A 132 -3.92 -0.60 8.12
CA THR A 132 -4.67 -1.84 8.27
C THR A 132 -4.95 -2.09 9.74
N SER A 133 -6.16 -2.52 10.10
CA SER A 133 -6.45 -3.00 11.45
C SER A 133 -6.27 -4.51 11.49
N ASN A 134 -5.50 -5.01 12.45
CA ASN A 134 -5.58 -6.42 12.84
C ASN A 134 -6.88 -6.60 13.64
N SER A 135 -8.01 -6.68 12.97
CA SER A 135 -9.24 -7.11 13.62
C SER A 135 -9.30 -8.63 13.58
N LEU A 136 -9.28 -9.23 14.76
CA LEU A 136 -9.57 -10.63 15.07
C LEU A 136 -8.42 -11.61 14.83
N GLY A 137 -7.87 -12.00 15.96
CA GLY A 137 -7.04 -13.16 16.22
C GLY A 137 -7.20 -14.32 15.24
N ASP A 138 -6.29 -14.38 14.37
CA ASP A 138 -5.53 -15.52 13.92
C ASP A 138 -4.24 -14.91 13.34
N ASP A 139 -3.10 -15.54 13.63
CA ASP A 139 -1.81 -15.11 13.08
C ASP A 139 -1.81 -15.33 11.56
N ASP A 140 -2.53 -14.47 10.83
CA ASP A 140 -2.39 -14.38 9.39
C ASP A 140 -1.08 -13.63 9.10
N LEU A 141 0.00 -14.37 9.03
CA LEU A 141 1.26 -13.92 8.47
C LEU A 141 0.96 -13.46 7.04
N THR A 142 0.77 -12.15 6.86
CA THR A 142 0.62 -11.59 5.52
C THR A 142 1.98 -11.67 4.83
N LEU A 143 2.03 -12.38 3.72
CA LEU A 143 3.21 -12.50 2.87
C LEU A 143 3.46 -11.13 2.19
N THR A 144 4.27 -10.30 2.81
CA THR A 144 4.52 -8.91 2.36
C THR A 144 5.34 -8.81 1.08
N ASP A 145 6.09 -9.86 0.74
CA ASP A 145 6.96 -9.88 -0.44
C ASP A 145 6.39 -10.69 -1.62
N VAL A 146 5.11 -11.06 -1.55
CA VAL A 146 4.48 -11.87 -2.61
C VAL A 146 3.85 -10.99 -3.68
N SER A 147 4.33 -11.15 -4.90
CA SER A 147 3.74 -10.54 -6.09
C SER A 147 2.95 -11.58 -6.88
N ILE A 148 1.67 -11.29 -7.19
CA ILE A 148 0.78 -12.16 -7.96
C ILE A 148 0.22 -11.36 -9.13
N TYR A 149 0.43 -11.83 -10.34
CA TYR A 149 -0.10 -11.19 -11.55
C TYR A 149 -0.25 -12.19 -12.70
N ALA A 150 -1.14 -11.88 -13.64
CA ALA A 150 -1.27 -12.64 -14.87
C ALA A 150 -0.10 -12.27 -15.81
N SER A 151 0.83 -13.19 -16.04
CA SER A 151 1.95 -12.99 -16.98
C SER A 151 1.51 -13.22 -18.44
N SER A 152 0.42 -13.95 -18.62
CA SER A 152 -0.28 -14.14 -19.89
C SER A 152 -1.73 -14.54 -19.60
N ARG A 153 -2.56 -14.69 -20.64
CA ARG A 153 -3.95 -15.12 -20.50
C ARG A 153 -4.13 -16.48 -19.83
N ASP A 154 -3.15 -17.35 -19.94
CA ASP A 154 -3.18 -18.73 -19.46
C ASP A 154 -2.17 -19.01 -18.34
N ASN A 155 -1.51 -17.96 -17.80
CA ASN A 155 -0.48 -18.14 -16.80
C ASN A 155 -0.53 -17.06 -15.69
N LEU A 156 -0.64 -17.53 -14.44
CA LEU A 156 -0.52 -16.74 -13.24
C LEU A 156 0.90 -16.87 -12.69
N ARG A 157 1.59 -15.76 -12.55
CA ARG A 157 2.92 -15.73 -11.96
C ARG A 157 2.87 -15.28 -10.50
N ILE A 158 3.56 -16.03 -9.66
CA ILE A 158 3.66 -15.78 -8.21
C ILE A 158 5.15 -15.72 -7.87
N LEU A 159 5.57 -14.60 -7.28
CA LEU A 159 6.92 -14.35 -6.79
C LEU A 159 6.88 -14.21 -5.27
N GLY A 160 7.99 -14.50 -4.60
CA GLY A 160 8.11 -14.33 -3.15
C GLY A 160 7.81 -15.59 -2.33
N ILE A 161 7.32 -16.68 -2.93
CA ILE A 161 7.22 -17.99 -2.29
C ILE A 161 8.42 -18.83 -2.73
N ASN A 162 9.46 -18.84 -1.92
CA ASN A 162 10.75 -19.43 -2.30
C ASN A 162 10.92 -20.90 -1.84
N SER A 163 10.07 -21.36 -0.93
CA SER A 163 10.12 -22.72 -0.36
C SER A 163 8.76 -23.11 0.23
N GLY A 164 8.60 -24.38 0.58
CA GLY A 164 7.38 -24.90 1.18
C GLY A 164 6.25 -25.16 0.17
N GLU A 165 5.16 -25.75 0.66
CA GLU A 165 3.95 -25.95 -0.13
C GLU A 165 3.06 -24.73 -0.06
N ALA A 166 2.55 -24.28 -1.20
CA ALA A 166 1.57 -23.21 -1.29
C ALA A 166 0.35 -23.65 -2.08
N ASN A 167 -0.84 -23.20 -1.65
CA ASN A 167 -2.09 -23.42 -2.35
C ASN A 167 -2.62 -22.10 -2.92
N VAL A 168 -3.01 -22.11 -4.18
CA VAL A 168 -3.63 -20.97 -4.86
C VAL A 168 -5.06 -21.31 -5.25
N GLN A 169 -5.98 -20.45 -4.83
CA GLN A 169 -7.38 -20.48 -5.22
C GLN A 169 -7.73 -19.20 -5.97
N MET A 170 -8.56 -19.30 -6.97
CA MET A 170 -8.99 -18.15 -7.75
C MET A 170 -10.51 -18.16 -7.93
N PHE A 171 -11.13 -16.99 -7.78
CA PHE A 171 -12.57 -16.83 -7.81
C PHE A 171 -12.95 -15.72 -8.82
N ASP A 172 -14.08 -15.89 -9.48
CA ASP A 172 -14.71 -14.81 -10.23
C ASP A 172 -15.45 -13.83 -9.28
N LEU A 173 -15.95 -12.72 -9.81
CA LEU A 173 -16.67 -11.72 -9.02
C LEU A 173 -18.01 -12.21 -8.44
N MET A 174 -18.50 -13.35 -8.87
CA MET A 174 -19.69 -14.00 -8.31
C MET A 174 -19.34 -14.98 -7.17
N GLY A 175 -18.06 -15.10 -6.83
CA GLY A 175 -17.56 -16.03 -5.81
C GLY A 175 -17.41 -17.48 -6.29
N LYS A 176 -17.57 -17.73 -7.60
CA LYS A 176 -17.35 -19.07 -8.14
C LYS A 176 -15.86 -19.35 -8.24
N GLN A 177 -15.42 -20.44 -7.63
CA GLN A 177 -14.04 -20.91 -7.73
C GLN A 177 -13.74 -21.40 -9.15
N VAL A 178 -12.72 -20.81 -9.79
CA VAL A 178 -12.29 -21.11 -11.15
C VAL A 178 -10.94 -21.82 -11.20
N LEU A 179 -10.15 -21.76 -10.11
CA LEU A 179 -8.88 -22.46 -9.95
C LEU A 179 -8.69 -22.87 -8.47
N ASN A 180 -8.13 -24.06 -8.28
CA ASN A 180 -7.59 -24.52 -6.99
C ASN A 180 -6.46 -25.48 -7.27
N THR A 181 -5.24 -25.12 -6.90
CA THR A 181 -4.05 -25.97 -7.12
C THR A 181 -2.96 -25.63 -6.10
N SER A 182 -2.10 -26.61 -5.81
CA SER A 182 -0.92 -26.42 -4.97
C SER A 182 0.35 -26.51 -5.82
N PHE A 183 1.40 -25.86 -5.32
CA PHE A 183 2.74 -25.93 -5.89
C PHE A 183 3.80 -25.89 -4.77
N ASN A 184 5.02 -26.34 -5.07
CA ASN A 184 6.17 -26.14 -4.18
C ASN A 184 6.87 -24.83 -4.54
N GLY A 185 7.08 -23.99 -3.55
CA GLY A 185 7.66 -22.65 -3.70
C GLY A 185 9.04 -22.64 -4.34
N GLN A 186 9.23 -21.76 -5.30
CA GLN A 186 10.46 -21.44 -6.00
C GLN A 186 10.56 -19.92 -6.17
N SER A 187 11.71 -19.40 -6.60
CA SER A 187 11.87 -17.96 -6.83
C SER A 187 10.86 -17.38 -7.84
N VAL A 188 10.41 -18.19 -8.79
CA VAL A 188 9.34 -17.87 -9.74
C VAL A 188 8.42 -19.07 -9.84
N ASN A 189 7.14 -18.88 -9.54
CA ASN A 189 6.12 -19.93 -9.61
C ASN A 189 5.11 -19.57 -10.70
N ASP A 190 5.02 -20.38 -11.73
CA ASP A 190 4.07 -20.22 -12.83
C ASP A 190 2.94 -21.25 -12.69
N VAL A 191 1.73 -20.75 -12.48
CA VAL A 191 0.52 -21.57 -12.32
C VAL A 191 -0.33 -21.44 -13.58
N LYS A 192 -0.61 -22.56 -14.23
CA LYS A 192 -1.41 -22.58 -15.46
C LYS A 192 -2.88 -22.29 -15.15
N LEU A 193 -3.41 -21.26 -15.80
CA LEU A 193 -4.82 -20.89 -15.72
C LEU A 193 -5.67 -21.74 -16.67
N PRO A 194 -6.90 -22.09 -16.29
CA PRO A 194 -7.89 -22.64 -17.23
C PRO A 194 -8.29 -21.56 -18.24
N ASN A 195 -9.08 -21.95 -19.24
CA ASN A 195 -9.60 -20.99 -20.20
C ASN A 195 -10.61 -20.05 -19.52
N LEU A 196 -10.17 -18.84 -19.18
CA LEU A 196 -10.93 -17.81 -18.49
C LEU A 196 -11.37 -16.70 -19.43
N ASN A 197 -12.52 -16.12 -19.16
CA ASN A 197 -12.96 -14.90 -19.84
C ASN A 197 -12.13 -13.70 -19.36
N THR A 198 -11.98 -12.70 -20.22
CA THR A 198 -11.45 -11.39 -19.83
C THR A 198 -12.27 -10.82 -18.67
N GLY A 199 -11.61 -10.40 -17.61
CA GLY A 199 -12.31 -9.90 -16.43
C GLY A 199 -11.44 -9.80 -15.19
N ILE A 200 -12.08 -9.43 -14.09
CA ILE A 200 -11.46 -9.32 -12.76
C ILE A 200 -11.68 -10.64 -12.02
N TYR A 201 -10.61 -11.08 -11.34
CA TYR A 201 -10.60 -12.28 -10.52
C TYR A 201 -9.93 -11.99 -9.17
N LEU A 202 -10.37 -12.69 -8.13
CA LEU A 202 -9.75 -12.68 -6.80
C LEU A 202 -8.89 -13.93 -6.66
N VAL A 203 -7.63 -13.75 -6.30
CA VAL A 203 -6.68 -14.82 -6.00
C VAL A 203 -6.45 -14.85 -4.49
N ASN A 204 -6.64 -16.01 -3.89
CA ASN A 204 -6.22 -16.32 -2.52
C ASN A 204 -5.04 -17.29 -2.61
N LEU A 205 -3.91 -16.92 -2.01
CA LEU A 205 -2.72 -17.75 -1.89
C LEU A 205 -2.49 -18.02 -0.42
N ALA A 206 -2.33 -19.30 -0.05
CA ALA A 206 -2.01 -19.75 1.29
C ALA A 206 -0.73 -20.59 1.27
N SER A 207 0.18 -20.35 2.20
CA SER A 207 1.42 -21.12 2.43
C SER A 207 1.69 -21.26 3.91
N ASP A 208 2.74 -21.99 4.28
CA ASP A 208 3.20 -22.11 5.67
C ASP A 208 3.65 -20.75 6.25
N GLU A 209 3.95 -19.78 5.40
CA GLU A 209 4.40 -18.43 5.77
C GLU A 209 3.24 -17.43 5.91
N GLY A 210 2.00 -17.81 5.53
CA GLY A 210 0.81 -16.98 5.65
C GLY A 210 -0.11 -17.01 4.42
N THR A 211 -1.03 -16.06 4.38
CA THR A 211 -2.00 -15.92 3.27
C THR A 211 -1.92 -14.56 2.62
N VAL A 212 -2.27 -14.49 1.34
CA VAL A 212 -2.42 -13.22 0.61
C VAL A 212 -3.61 -13.28 -0.34
N ASN A 213 -4.39 -12.21 -0.37
CA ASN A 213 -5.50 -12.01 -1.28
C ASN A 213 -5.12 -10.93 -2.30
N LYS A 214 -5.26 -11.22 -3.59
CA LYS A 214 -4.93 -10.30 -4.67
C LYS A 214 -6.04 -10.25 -5.73
N LYS A 215 -6.38 -9.04 -6.14
CA LYS A 215 -7.22 -8.82 -7.33
C LYS A 215 -6.33 -8.77 -8.57
N ILE A 216 -6.67 -9.57 -9.59
CA ILE A 216 -5.96 -9.59 -10.88
C ILE A 216 -6.92 -9.35 -12.04
N ILE A 217 -6.37 -8.93 -13.16
CA ILE A 217 -7.11 -8.72 -14.40
C ILE A 217 -6.57 -9.70 -15.45
N ILE A 218 -7.46 -10.49 -16.03
CA ILE A 218 -7.18 -11.32 -17.23
C ILE A 218 -7.64 -10.54 -18.46
N GLN A 219 -6.74 -10.36 -19.42
CA GLN A 219 -6.98 -9.63 -20.68
C GLN A 219 -6.98 -10.57 -21.89
#